data_b991043d19f33b19e25100cceedbdf06
#
_entry.id   b991043d19f33b19e25100cceedbdf06
#
_cell.length_a   1.000
_cell.length_b   1.000
_cell.length_c   1.000
_cell.angle_alpha   90.00
_cell.angle_beta   90.00
_cell.angle_gamma   90.00
#
_symmetry.space_group_name_H-M   'P 1'
#
loop_
_entity.id
_entity.type
_entity.pdbx_description
1 polymer ?
#
loop_
_entity_poly.entity_id
_entity_poly.type
_entity_poly.pdbx_seq_one_letter_code
_entity_poly.pdbx_strand_id
1 'polypeptide(L)'
;MFVAAYWWTVHPGKEEQFRKAWRRGTELIRETYGSLGSRLHREEREDGSVRWIGVAEWPDKATWQKAFDAKMVYDDAETRAAFVDAISGWADEPLLLMEVTDDLLDRA
;
A
#
# COMPACT_ATOMS: atom_id res chain seq x y z
N MET A 1 13.10 8.29 -8.41
CA MET A 1 12.23 7.50 -7.52
C MET A 1 10.78 7.78 -7.85
N PHE A 2 9.98 6.74 -7.93
CA PHE A 2 8.56 6.81 -8.27
C PHE A 2 7.71 6.48 -7.04
N VAL A 3 6.61 7.17 -6.84
CA VAL A 3 5.73 7.00 -5.68
C VAL A 3 4.32 6.64 -6.15
N ALA A 4 3.76 5.59 -5.58
CA ALA A 4 2.37 5.17 -5.81
C ALA A 4 1.63 5.14 -4.48
N ALA A 5 0.45 5.74 -4.45
CA ALA A 5 -0.38 5.76 -3.25
C ALA A 5 -1.69 5.03 -3.50
N TYR A 6 -2.13 4.27 -2.51
CA TYR A 6 -3.37 3.49 -2.54
C TYR A 6 -4.17 3.76 -1.28
N TRP A 7 -5.49 3.54 -1.33
CA TRP A 7 -6.31 3.72 -0.14
C TRP A 7 -7.23 2.52 0.10
N TRP A 8 -7.58 2.35 1.36
CA TRP A 8 -8.51 1.32 1.82
C TRP A 8 -9.37 1.87 2.94
N THR A 9 -10.58 1.33 3.05
CA THR A 9 -11.38 1.43 4.27
C THR A 9 -11.39 0.05 4.92
N VAL A 10 -11.51 0.02 6.25
CA VAL A 10 -11.36 -1.20 7.03
C VAL A 10 -12.61 -1.40 7.90
N HIS A 11 -13.06 -2.65 7.99
CA HIS A 11 -14.19 -2.98 8.84
C HIS A 11 -13.90 -2.65 10.31
N PRO A 12 -14.88 -2.12 11.06
CA PRO A 12 -14.71 -1.88 12.49
C PRO A 12 -14.22 -3.14 13.23
N GLY A 13 -13.21 -2.97 14.09
CA GLY A 13 -12.62 -4.07 14.83
C GLY A 13 -11.58 -4.90 14.09
N LYS A 14 -11.33 -4.61 12.82
CA LYS A 14 -10.33 -5.36 12.01
C LYS A 14 -9.08 -4.54 11.67
N GLU A 15 -8.88 -3.41 12.32
CA GLU A 15 -7.75 -2.53 12.04
C GLU A 15 -6.41 -3.19 12.32
N GLU A 16 -6.30 -3.96 13.41
CA GLU A 16 -5.06 -4.65 13.74
C GLU A 16 -4.77 -5.79 12.75
N GLN A 17 -5.81 -6.54 12.37
CA GLN A 17 -5.70 -7.58 11.34
C GLN A 17 -5.22 -6.97 10.02
N PHE A 18 -5.80 -5.83 9.64
CA PHE A 18 -5.43 -5.09 8.44
C PHE A 18 -3.96 -4.68 8.47
N ARG A 19 -3.52 -4.04 9.56
CA ARG A 19 -2.15 -3.55 9.71
C ARG A 19 -1.13 -4.68 9.65
N LYS A 20 -1.43 -5.79 10.31
CA LYS A 20 -0.57 -6.97 10.30
C LYS A 20 -0.43 -7.56 8.89
N ALA A 21 -1.55 -7.73 8.20
CA ALA A 21 -1.56 -8.26 6.83
C ALA A 21 -0.89 -7.28 5.85
N TRP A 22 -1.13 -5.99 6.02
CA TRP A 22 -0.49 -4.96 5.20
C TRP A 22 1.04 -4.99 5.36
N ARG A 23 1.54 -5.11 6.59
CA ARG A 23 2.99 -5.20 6.85
C ARG A 23 3.61 -6.40 6.14
N ARG A 24 3.01 -7.56 6.31
CA ARG A 24 3.54 -8.79 5.68
C ARG A 24 3.43 -8.72 4.16
N GLY A 25 2.30 -8.27 3.64
CA GLY A 25 2.10 -8.11 2.20
C GLY A 25 3.11 -7.14 1.59
N THR A 26 3.38 -6.04 2.27
CA THR A 26 4.37 -5.04 1.83
C THR A 26 5.78 -5.64 1.75
N GLU A 27 6.18 -6.43 2.73
CA GLU A 27 7.47 -7.14 2.69
C GLU A 27 7.56 -8.08 1.50
N LEU A 28 6.49 -8.83 1.24
CA LEU A 28 6.44 -9.78 0.13
C LEU A 28 6.46 -9.09 -1.24
N ILE A 29 5.77 -7.98 -1.37
CA ILE A 29 5.80 -7.16 -2.59
C ILE A 29 7.20 -6.61 -2.83
N ARG A 30 7.87 -6.17 -1.77
CA ARG A 30 9.25 -5.71 -1.84
C ARG A 30 10.18 -6.80 -2.36
N GLU A 31 10.07 -8.00 -1.81
CA GLU A 31 10.90 -9.14 -2.21
C GLU A 31 10.59 -9.61 -3.63
N THR A 32 9.34 -9.61 -4.02
CA THR A 32 8.89 -10.17 -5.30
C THR A 32 9.09 -9.21 -6.47
N TYR A 33 8.82 -7.91 -6.25
CA TYR A 33 8.75 -6.92 -7.34
C TYR A 33 9.79 -5.81 -7.27
N GLY A 34 10.56 -5.73 -6.21
CA GLY A 34 11.60 -4.71 -6.10
C GLY A 34 11.11 -3.35 -5.63
N SER A 35 9.97 -3.28 -4.95
CA SER A 35 9.55 -2.06 -4.25
C SER A 35 10.61 -1.67 -3.21
N LEU A 36 10.73 -0.38 -2.94
CA LEU A 36 11.62 0.12 -1.88
C LEU A 36 10.95 0.13 -0.50
N GLY A 37 9.69 -0.24 -0.45
CA GLY A 37 8.90 -0.25 0.77
C GLY A 37 7.75 0.74 0.71
N SER A 38 6.99 0.77 1.78
CA SER A 38 5.77 1.57 1.83
C SER A 38 5.55 2.09 3.25
N ARG A 39 4.83 3.18 3.36
CA ARG A 39 4.43 3.76 4.63
C ARG A 39 2.92 3.79 4.69
N LEU A 40 2.35 3.31 5.79
CA LEU A 40 0.91 3.30 6.00
C LEU A 40 0.49 4.51 6.83
N HIS A 41 -0.55 5.19 6.37
CA HIS A 41 -1.11 6.38 7.01
C HIS A 41 -2.57 6.14 7.37
N ARG A 42 -3.01 6.77 8.45
CA ARG A 42 -4.40 6.77 8.88
C ARG A 42 -4.93 8.20 8.74
N GLU A 43 -5.94 8.38 7.89
CA GLU A 43 -6.55 9.68 7.64
C GLU A 43 -7.92 9.74 8.29
N GLU A 44 -8.13 10.67 9.22
CA GLU A 44 -9.45 10.97 9.74
C GLU A 44 -10.10 12.02 8.83
N ARG A 45 -11.27 11.69 8.31
CA ARG A 45 -11.99 12.57 7.39
C ARG A 45 -12.99 13.43 8.17
N GLU A 46 -13.42 14.54 7.56
CA GLU A 46 -14.34 15.49 8.21
C GLU A 46 -15.68 14.86 8.61
N ASP A 47 -16.14 13.84 7.86
CA ASP A 47 -17.39 13.13 8.14
C ASP A 47 -17.26 12.08 9.27
N GLY A 48 -16.08 11.98 9.89
CA GLY A 48 -15.78 11.01 10.95
C GLY A 48 -15.32 9.65 10.46
N SER A 49 -15.33 9.41 9.15
CA SER A 49 -14.81 8.16 8.60
C SER A 49 -13.29 8.15 8.60
N VAL A 50 -12.72 6.95 8.48
CA VAL A 50 -11.27 6.74 8.44
C VAL A 50 -10.90 6.08 7.12
N ARG A 51 -9.87 6.61 6.47
CA ARG A 51 -9.30 6.02 5.28
C ARG A 51 -7.82 5.71 5.55
N TRP A 52 -7.38 4.53 5.15
CA TRP A 52 -6.00 4.10 5.28
C TRP A 52 -5.29 4.30 3.95
N ILE A 53 -4.12 4.92 3.97
CA ILE A 53 -3.39 5.26 2.74
C ILE A 53 -1.99 4.67 2.82
N GLY A 54 -1.66 3.80 1.87
CA GLY A 54 -0.31 3.27 1.70
C GLY A 54 0.42 4.08 0.64
N VAL A 55 1.59 4.59 0.98
CA VAL A 55 2.45 5.35 0.05
C VAL A 55 3.71 4.54 -0.17
N ALA A 56 3.82 3.95 -1.36
CA ALA A 56 4.92 3.07 -1.73
C ALA A 56 5.96 3.82 -2.56
N GLU A 57 7.22 3.53 -2.31
CA GLU A 57 8.34 4.03 -3.10
C GLU A 57 8.88 2.93 -4.00
N TRP A 58 9.17 3.28 -5.25
CA TRP A 58 9.67 2.37 -6.27
C TRP A 58 10.92 2.96 -6.93
N PRO A 59 11.85 2.12 -7.41
CA PRO A 59 13.03 2.63 -8.11
C PRO A 59 12.68 3.53 -9.29
N ASP A 60 11.66 3.13 -10.07
CA ASP A 60 11.19 3.86 -11.24
C ASP A 60 9.76 3.44 -11.59
N LYS A 61 9.16 4.16 -12.53
CA LYS A 61 7.78 3.89 -12.97
C LYS A 61 7.65 2.52 -13.63
N ALA A 62 8.65 2.10 -14.41
CA ALA A 62 8.60 0.83 -15.12
C ALA A 62 8.51 -0.36 -14.15
N THR A 63 9.28 -0.31 -13.06
CA THR A 63 9.24 -1.34 -12.01
C THR A 63 7.87 -1.40 -11.36
N TRP A 64 7.30 -0.25 -11.02
CA TRP A 64 5.95 -0.17 -10.49
C TRP A 64 4.92 -0.72 -11.48
N GLN A 65 4.99 -0.29 -12.75
CA GLN A 65 4.01 -0.68 -13.78
C GLN A 65 3.97 -2.20 -13.94
N LYS A 66 5.13 -2.84 -13.92
CA LYS A 66 5.24 -4.29 -14.02
C LYS A 66 4.56 -5.00 -12.85
N ALA A 67 4.74 -4.49 -11.64
CA ALA A 67 4.09 -5.03 -10.45
C ALA A 67 2.58 -4.80 -10.50
N PHE A 68 2.15 -3.62 -10.94
CA PHE A 68 0.74 -3.28 -11.07
C PHE A 68 0.03 -4.19 -12.09
N ASP A 69 0.66 -4.41 -13.24
CA ASP A 69 0.12 -5.29 -14.28
C ASP A 69 0.01 -6.74 -13.80
N ALA A 70 0.92 -7.16 -12.92
CA ALA A 70 0.88 -8.48 -12.27
C ALA A 70 -0.07 -8.50 -11.06
N LYS A 71 -0.80 -7.39 -10.79
CA LYS A 71 -1.73 -7.23 -9.66
C LYS A 71 -1.07 -7.43 -8.31
N MET A 72 0.24 -7.23 -8.23
CA MET A 72 1.05 -7.37 -7.02
C MET A 72 0.80 -8.68 -6.26
N VAL A 73 0.52 -9.74 -7.00
CA VAL A 73 0.27 -11.07 -6.40
C VAL A 73 1.54 -11.59 -5.75
N TYR A 74 1.43 -12.10 -4.54
CA TYR A 74 2.52 -12.72 -3.81
C TYR A 74 2.10 -14.09 -3.25
N ASP A 75 3.08 -14.90 -2.94
CA ASP A 75 2.87 -16.29 -2.51
C ASP A 75 2.69 -16.38 -0.98
N ASP A 76 1.52 -15.96 -0.51
CA ASP A 76 1.10 -16.11 0.89
C ASP A 76 -0.42 -15.95 0.92
N ALA A 77 -1.11 -17.07 0.69
CA ALA A 77 -2.58 -17.06 0.61
C ALA A 77 -3.25 -16.65 1.93
N GLU A 78 -2.64 -16.99 3.07
CA GLU A 78 -3.18 -16.64 4.38
C GLU A 78 -3.15 -15.14 4.60
N THR A 79 -2.02 -14.49 4.29
CA THR A 79 -1.89 -13.03 4.39
C THR A 79 -2.87 -12.32 3.47
N ARG A 80 -3.02 -12.78 2.22
CA ARG A 80 -3.98 -12.19 1.28
C ARG A 80 -5.41 -12.33 1.77
N ALA A 81 -5.77 -13.50 2.29
CA ALA A 81 -7.12 -13.73 2.81
C ALA A 81 -7.41 -12.81 4.01
N ALA A 82 -6.46 -12.66 4.92
CA ALA A 82 -6.59 -11.78 6.08
C ALA A 82 -6.74 -10.31 5.66
N PHE A 83 -6.00 -9.88 4.64
CA PHE A 83 -6.09 -8.53 4.10
C PHE A 83 -7.46 -8.27 3.48
N VAL A 84 -7.90 -9.15 2.61
CA VAL A 84 -9.20 -9.02 1.92
C VAL A 84 -10.36 -9.04 2.93
N ASP A 85 -10.28 -9.90 3.94
CA ASP A 85 -11.29 -10.00 4.99
C ASP A 85 -11.42 -8.71 5.81
N ALA A 86 -10.30 -8.00 6.00
CA ALA A 86 -10.29 -6.80 6.83
C ALA A 86 -10.80 -5.55 6.12
N ILE A 87 -10.67 -5.47 4.79
CA ILE A 87 -11.02 -4.26 4.04
C ILE A 87 -12.49 -4.21 3.67
N SER A 88 -13.10 -3.03 3.80
CA SER A 88 -14.49 -2.78 3.41
C SER A 88 -14.61 -2.00 2.11
N GLY A 89 -13.51 -1.39 1.63
CA GLY A 89 -13.50 -0.65 0.38
C GLY A 89 -12.08 -0.37 -0.09
N TRP A 90 -11.96 -0.22 -1.40
CA TRP A 90 -10.70 0.15 -2.06
C TRP A 90 -11.01 0.65 -3.47
N ALA A 91 -10.01 1.22 -4.15
CA ALA A 91 -10.14 1.55 -5.57
C ALA A 91 -9.19 0.67 -6.38
N ASP A 92 -9.61 0.30 -7.59
CA ASP A 92 -8.78 -0.51 -8.50
C ASP A 92 -7.58 0.28 -9.03
N GLU A 93 -7.72 1.60 -9.08
CA GLU A 93 -6.64 2.47 -9.54
C GLU A 93 -5.95 3.17 -8.39
N PRO A 94 -4.65 3.46 -8.52
CA PRO A 94 -3.93 4.22 -7.50
C PRO A 94 -4.55 5.58 -7.25
N LEU A 95 -4.47 6.04 -6.00
CA LEU A 95 -4.89 7.39 -5.62
C LEU A 95 -3.99 8.45 -6.27
N LEU A 96 -2.68 8.21 -6.24
CA LEU A 96 -1.67 9.11 -6.80
C LEU A 96 -0.52 8.31 -7.41
N LEU A 97 0.01 8.82 -8.52
CA LEU A 97 1.24 8.34 -9.15
C LEU A 97 2.13 9.57 -9.37
N MET A 98 3.32 9.56 -8.79
CA MET A 98 4.17 10.75 -8.75
C MET A 98 5.65 10.39 -8.89
N GLU A 99 6.43 11.29 -9.48
CA GLU A 99 7.88 11.21 -9.42
C GLU A 99 8.38 12.13 -8.31
N VAL A 100 9.39 11.66 -7.57
CA VAL A 100 10.09 12.51 -6.61
C VAL A 100 11.09 13.36 -7.39
N THR A 101 10.94 14.67 -7.35
CA THR A 101 11.88 15.59 -8.01
C THR A 101 12.92 16.10 -7.02
N ASP A 102 12.53 16.36 -5.80
CA ASP A 102 13.39 16.90 -4.75
C ASP A 102 13.00 16.23 -3.44
N ASP A 103 13.95 15.59 -2.78
CA ASP A 103 13.70 14.88 -1.52
C ASP A 103 14.46 15.55 -0.39
N LEU A 104 13.73 16.28 0.43
CA LEU A 104 14.26 16.98 1.60
C LEU A 104 13.89 16.28 2.92
N LEU A 105 13.40 15.03 2.83
CA LEU A 105 13.16 14.24 4.04
C LEU A 105 14.49 13.87 4.69
N ASP A 106 14.51 13.93 6.03
CA ASP A 106 15.65 13.46 6.79
C ASP A 106 15.54 11.94 6.95
N ARG A 107 16.44 11.21 6.29
CA ARG A 107 16.44 9.74 6.29
C ARG A 107 17.68 9.17 6.97
N ALA A 108 18.34 9.97 7.77
CA ALA A 108 19.57 9.58 8.46
C ALA A 108 19.41 8.36 9.37
#